data_6d6e7ea9a62247e57917b2f28487e4d2
#
_entry.id   6d6e7ea9a62247e57917b2f28487e4d2
#
_cell.length_a   1.000
_cell.length_b   1.000
_cell.length_c   1.000
_cell.angle_alpha   90.00
_cell.angle_beta   90.00
_cell.angle_gamma   90.00
#
_symmetry.space_group_name_H-M   'P 1'
#
loop_
_entity.id
_entity.type
_entity.pdbx_description
1 polymer ?
#
loop_
_entity_poly.entity_id
_entity_poly.type
_entity_poly.pdbx_seq_one_letter_code
_entity_poly.pdbx_strand_id
1 'polypeptide(L)'
;MPSTLQQLRSASGLARSLFIYWRPGRQRSLKRLYQPFLVPGDIAFDIGAHLGDRSAAFQALGAQVIALEPQPALAKWFQRLLKSPHITLLTLAVGPTPGHAEIAINVGNPTLSTLATEWRRHVGKRNAGFQRVRWEETLQVEMTTLDALIERFGEPRFIKIDVEGFEAEVLQGLSCPVAALSMEFVAGMLDVTHACLAEVNRLGDYRFNAIAGEQRQFRFATWLTPEEMASWLAEGAEQLASGDIYACRSDHPLLTS
;
A
#
# COMPACT_ATOMS: atom_id res chain seq x y z
N MET A 1 12.89 -1.62 28.23
CA MET A 1 13.43 -2.62 27.30
C MET A 1 12.34 -3.63 27.00
N PRO A 2 12.14 -4.08 25.73
CA PRO A 2 11.12 -5.07 25.42
C PRO A 2 11.41 -6.37 26.15
N SER A 3 10.37 -7.06 26.63
CA SER A 3 10.51 -8.34 27.30
C SER A 3 11.03 -9.42 26.33
N THR A 4 11.67 -10.47 26.85
CA THR A 4 12.15 -11.61 26.05
C THR A 4 11.02 -12.20 25.19
N LEU A 5 9.79 -12.24 25.71
CA LEU A 5 8.61 -12.72 25.01
C LEU A 5 8.23 -11.82 23.83
N GLN A 6 8.32 -10.49 23.98
CA GLN A 6 8.08 -9.53 22.90
C GLN A 6 9.13 -9.66 21.79
N GLN A 7 10.39 -9.84 22.15
CA GLN A 7 11.47 -10.08 21.18
C GLN A 7 11.26 -11.36 20.37
N LEU A 8 10.84 -12.46 21.00
CA LEU A 8 10.51 -13.71 20.32
C LEU A 8 9.31 -13.56 19.39
N ARG A 9 8.25 -12.85 19.81
CA ARG A 9 7.06 -12.59 18.98
C ARG A 9 7.42 -11.72 17.78
N SER A 10 8.21 -10.68 17.96
CA SER A 10 8.69 -9.82 16.87
C SER A 10 9.54 -10.61 15.86
N ALA A 11 10.45 -11.44 16.34
CA ALA A 11 11.28 -12.28 15.48
C ALA A 11 10.45 -13.31 14.69
N SER A 12 9.42 -13.91 15.32
CA SER A 12 8.53 -14.86 14.64
C SER A 12 7.64 -14.16 13.59
N GLY A 13 7.13 -12.97 13.89
CA GLY A 13 6.36 -12.15 12.95
C GLY A 13 7.18 -11.76 11.73
N LEU A 14 8.42 -11.32 11.96
CA LEU A 14 9.35 -10.99 10.87
C LEU A 14 9.70 -12.22 10.01
N ALA A 15 10.00 -13.37 10.64
CA ALA A 15 10.31 -14.60 9.91
C ALA A 15 9.12 -15.05 9.04
N ARG A 16 7.89 -14.93 9.56
CA ARG A 16 6.67 -15.20 8.81
C ARG A 16 6.53 -14.24 7.61
N SER A 17 6.75 -12.95 7.81
CA SER A 17 6.70 -11.95 6.73
C SER A 17 7.75 -12.23 5.67
N LEU A 18 8.98 -12.56 6.05
CA LEU A 18 10.03 -12.95 5.10
C LEU A 18 9.61 -14.16 4.26
N PHE A 19 9.06 -15.20 4.90
CA PHE A 19 8.60 -16.40 4.20
C PHE A 19 7.46 -16.10 3.23
N ILE A 20 6.51 -15.24 3.60
CA ILE A 20 5.36 -14.88 2.76
C ILE A 20 5.80 -14.01 1.57
N TYR A 21 6.55 -12.95 1.83
CA TYR A 21 6.85 -11.90 0.84
C TYR A 21 8.06 -12.23 -0.05
N TRP A 22 8.97 -13.11 0.40
CA TRP A 22 10.17 -13.47 -0.34
C TRP A 22 10.20 -14.94 -0.80
N ARG A 23 9.04 -15.60 -0.83
CA ARG A 23 8.94 -16.98 -1.35
C ARG A 23 9.30 -17.04 -2.84
N PRO A 24 9.91 -18.18 -3.31
CA PRO A 24 10.23 -18.40 -4.71
C PRO A 24 9.03 -18.18 -5.64
N GLY A 25 9.25 -17.54 -6.80
CA GLY A 25 8.22 -17.29 -7.81
C GLY A 25 7.38 -16.01 -7.59
N ARG A 26 7.32 -15.46 -6.37
CA ARG A 26 6.55 -14.24 -6.06
C ARG A 26 7.02 -13.05 -6.89
N GLN A 27 8.32 -12.83 -7.00
CA GLN A 27 8.89 -11.72 -7.79
C GLN A 27 8.52 -11.78 -9.27
N ARG A 28 8.47 -12.98 -9.86
CA ARG A 28 8.04 -13.15 -11.25
C ARG A 28 6.57 -12.76 -11.45
N SER A 29 5.71 -13.13 -10.51
CA SER A 29 4.28 -12.79 -10.58
C SER A 29 4.03 -11.30 -10.36
N LEU A 30 4.74 -10.66 -9.42
CA LEU A 30 4.67 -9.22 -9.19
C LEU A 30 5.17 -8.43 -10.41
N LYS A 31 6.28 -8.83 -11.02
CA LYS A 31 6.76 -8.20 -12.26
C LYS A 31 5.71 -8.24 -13.36
N ARG A 32 5.06 -9.39 -13.59
CA ARG A 32 3.99 -9.50 -14.60
C ARG A 32 2.82 -8.57 -14.30
N LEU A 33 2.44 -8.46 -13.02
CA LEU A 33 1.36 -7.59 -12.59
C LEU A 33 1.66 -6.11 -12.86
N TYR A 34 2.89 -5.66 -12.56
CA TYR A 34 3.25 -4.24 -12.66
C TYR A 34 3.84 -3.84 -14.03
N GLN A 35 4.17 -4.81 -14.89
CA GLN A 35 4.70 -4.54 -16.23
C GLN A 35 3.81 -3.63 -17.11
N PRO A 36 2.46 -3.67 -17.03
CA PRO A 36 1.63 -2.74 -17.79
C PRO A 36 1.71 -1.28 -17.32
N PHE A 37 2.19 -1.03 -16.08
CA PHE A 37 2.24 0.29 -15.47
C PHE A 37 3.61 0.94 -15.52
N LEU A 38 4.69 0.16 -15.63
CA LEU A 38 6.06 0.63 -15.46
C LEU A 38 6.96 0.19 -16.62
N VAL A 39 7.72 1.16 -17.12
CA VAL A 39 8.81 0.94 -18.08
C VAL A 39 10.15 1.39 -17.48
N PRO A 40 11.31 0.96 -18.03
CA PRO A 40 12.62 1.41 -17.56
C PRO A 40 12.75 2.94 -17.56
N GLY A 41 13.21 3.50 -16.43
CA GLY A 41 13.38 4.93 -16.25
C GLY A 41 12.21 5.63 -15.53
N ASP A 42 11.04 4.97 -15.41
CA ASP A 42 9.91 5.51 -14.65
C ASP A 42 10.23 5.65 -13.16
N ILE A 43 9.50 6.54 -12.49
CA ILE A 43 9.50 6.64 -11.04
C ILE A 43 8.29 5.87 -10.49
N ALA A 44 8.51 5.08 -9.44
CA ALA A 44 7.45 4.40 -8.73
C ALA A 44 7.52 4.70 -7.22
N PHE A 45 6.38 5.00 -6.60
CA PHE A 45 6.29 5.14 -5.15
C PHE A 45 5.69 3.87 -4.53
N ASP A 46 6.31 3.39 -3.45
CA ASP A 46 5.87 2.23 -2.66
C ASP A 46 5.61 2.70 -1.23
N ILE A 47 4.35 3.07 -0.94
CA ILE A 47 3.92 3.64 0.33
C ILE A 47 3.44 2.52 1.25
N GLY A 48 4.11 2.34 2.40
CA GLY A 48 3.96 1.16 3.24
C GLY A 48 4.77 -0.02 2.71
N ALA A 49 6.03 0.23 2.36
CA ALA A 49 6.86 -0.72 1.61
C ALA A 49 7.24 -2.00 2.39
N HIS A 50 7.04 -2.02 3.70
CA HIS A 50 7.29 -3.17 4.58
C HIS A 50 8.69 -3.80 4.36
N LEU A 51 8.78 -5.03 3.82
CA LEU A 51 10.04 -5.72 3.49
C LEU A 51 10.48 -5.55 2.03
N GLY A 52 9.77 -4.73 1.25
CA GLY A 52 10.18 -4.27 -0.08
C GLY A 52 9.96 -5.25 -1.23
N ASP A 53 9.05 -6.22 -1.13
CA ASP A 53 8.81 -7.16 -2.22
C ASP A 53 8.22 -6.47 -3.47
N ARG A 54 7.36 -5.43 -3.30
CA ARG A 54 6.87 -4.59 -4.39
C ARG A 54 7.98 -3.68 -4.93
N SER A 55 8.72 -3.04 -4.04
CA SER A 55 9.89 -2.23 -4.43
C SER A 55 10.90 -3.03 -5.28
N ALA A 56 11.16 -4.29 -4.93
CA ALA A 56 12.01 -5.19 -5.70
C ALA A 56 11.44 -5.48 -7.10
N ALA A 57 10.12 -5.64 -7.21
CA ALA A 57 9.46 -5.88 -8.49
C ALA A 57 9.51 -4.63 -9.39
N PHE A 58 9.27 -3.43 -8.83
CA PHE A 58 9.37 -2.15 -9.56
C PHE A 58 10.79 -1.92 -10.06
N GLN A 59 11.79 -2.09 -9.20
CA GLN A 59 13.20 -1.98 -9.57
C GLN A 59 13.59 -2.98 -10.65
N ALA A 60 13.09 -4.21 -10.59
CA ALA A 60 13.35 -5.24 -11.59
C ALA A 60 12.64 -5.00 -12.95
N LEU A 61 11.73 -4.03 -13.03
CA LEU A 61 11.16 -3.46 -14.25
C LEU A 61 11.96 -2.26 -14.78
N GLY A 62 12.99 -1.82 -14.04
CA GLY A 62 13.85 -0.69 -14.40
C GLY A 62 13.40 0.66 -13.82
N ALA A 63 12.44 0.67 -12.91
CA ALA A 63 11.98 1.90 -12.27
C ALA A 63 12.97 2.41 -11.20
N GLN A 64 12.98 3.73 -11.00
CA GLN A 64 13.50 4.39 -9.82
C GLN A 64 12.44 4.33 -8.72
N VAL A 65 12.75 3.70 -7.59
CA VAL A 65 11.76 3.42 -6.55
C VAL A 65 11.97 4.34 -5.34
N ILE A 66 10.92 5.02 -4.94
CA ILE A 66 10.85 5.75 -3.67
C ILE A 66 9.96 4.93 -2.74
N ALA A 67 10.59 4.25 -1.80
CA ALA A 67 9.93 3.38 -0.83
C ALA A 67 9.79 4.09 0.52
N LEU A 68 8.63 4.00 1.15
CA LEU A 68 8.38 4.58 2.47
C LEU A 68 7.91 3.48 3.44
N GLU A 69 8.65 3.36 4.54
CA GLU A 69 8.33 2.44 5.65
C GLU A 69 8.62 3.14 6.97
N PRO A 70 7.59 3.56 7.72
CA PRO A 70 7.78 4.35 8.93
C PRO A 70 8.38 3.58 10.10
N GLN A 71 8.31 2.24 10.13
CA GLN A 71 8.83 1.42 11.20
C GLN A 71 10.35 1.20 11.04
N PRO A 72 11.23 1.73 11.95
CA PRO A 72 12.68 1.61 11.79
C PRO A 72 13.19 0.16 11.79
N ALA A 73 12.47 -0.74 12.47
CA ALA A 73 12.83 -2.15 12.51
C ALA A 73 12.65 -2.81 11.12
N LEU A 74 11.54 -2.51 10.43
CA LEU A 74 11.26 -3.00 9.07
C LEU A 74 12.18 -2.32 8.05
N ALA A 75 12.39 -1.02 8.15
CA ALA A 75 13.30 -0.27 7.30
C ALA A 75 14.74 -0.85 7.32
N LYS A 76 15.24 -1.26 8.49
CA LYS A 76 16.54 -1.96 8.62
C LYS A 76 16.57 -3.30 7.88
N TRP A 77 15.47 -4.06 7.90
CA TRP A 77 15.39 -5.32 7.17
C TRP A 77 15.24 -5.08 5.67
N PHE A 78 14.43 -4.12 5.27
CA PHE A 78 14.34 -3.69 3.89
C PHE A 78 15.73 -3.40 3.30
N GLN A 79 16.54 -2.56 3.98
CA GLN A 79 17.89 -2.21 3.55
C GLN A 79 18.86 -3.40 3.48
N ARG A 80 18.63 -4.45 4.28
CA ARG A 80 19.43 -5.69 4.22
C ARG A 80 19.06 -6.57 3.04
N LEU A 81 17.76 -6.60 2.72
CA LEU A 81 17.20 -7.42 1.63
C LEU A 81 17.42 -6.77 0.25
N LEU A 82 17.33 -5.45 0.18
CA LEU A 82 17.38 -4.68 -1.06
C LEU A 82 18.49 -3.63 -1.00
N LYS A 83 19.61 -3.96 -1.60
CA LYS A 83 20.74 -3.05 -1.80
C LYS A 83 20.79 -2.66 -3.29
N SER A 84 20.17 -1.55 -3.64
CA SER A 84 20.13 -1.07 -5.02
C SER A 84 20.26 0.46 -5.06
N PRO A 85 21.07 1.03 -5.97
CA PRO A 85 21.12 2.49 -6.17
C PRO A 85 19.82 3.06 -6.77
N HIS A 86 18.93 2.21 -7.29
CA HIS A 86 17.65 2.59 -7.85
C HIS A 86 16.50 2.57 -6.83
N ILE A 87 16.80 2.31 -5.56
CA ILE A 87 15.81 2.33 -4.49
C ILE A 87 16.23 3.33 -3.43
N THR A 88 15.41 4.34 -3.21
CA THR A 88 15.51 5.27 -2.09
C THR A 88 14.50 4.89 -1.03
N LEU A 89 14.98 4.46 0.15
CA LEU A 89 14.11 4.17 1.29
C LEU A 89 14.08 5.36 2.24
N LEU A 90 12.87 5.81 2.57
CA LEU A 90 12.61 6.85 3.57
C LEU A 90 11.87 6.23 4.77
N THR A 91 12.36 6.53 5.98
CA THR A 91 11.69 6.08 7.22
C THR A 91 10.68 7.15 7.66
N LEU A 92 9.67 7.35 6.82
CA LEU A 92 8.61 8.36 6.97
C LEU A 92 7.25 7.69 6.75
N ALA A 93 6.23 8.21 7.41
CA ALA A 93 4.83 7.99 7.04
C ALA A 93 4.41 8.96 5.93
N VAL A 94 3.29 8.66 5.27
CA VAL A 94 2.63 9.57 4.32
C VAL A 94 1.22 9.86 4.82
N GLY A 95 0.79 11.10 4.68
CA GLY A 95 -0.54 11.52 5.08
C GLY A 95 -0.94 12.88 4.47
N PRO A 96 -2.02 13.50 4.98
CA PRO A 96 -2.61 14.68 4.35
C PRO A 96 -1.77 15.94 4.51
N THR A 97 -0.96 16.02 5.56
CA THR A 97 -0.11 17.18 5.87
C THR A 97 1.22 16.74 6.45
N PRO A 98 2.32 17.49 6.23
CA PRO A 98 3.60 17.20 6.88
C PRO A 98 3.49 17.36 8.41
N GLY A 99 4.27 16.59 9.17
CA GLY A 99 4.29 16.68 10.62
C GLY A 99 4.74 15.39 11.30
N HIS A 100 4.10 15.06 12.42
CA HIS A 100 4.33 13.84 13.17
C HIS A 100 3.02 13.12 13.43
N ALA A 101 3.07 11.80 13.47
CA ALA A 101 1.93 10.95 13.77
C ALA A 101 2.34 9.79 14.69
N GLU A 102 1.36 9.19 15.35
CA GLU A 102 1.54 8.03 16.19
C GLU A 102 1.06 6.77 15.44
N ILE A 103 2.00 5.90 15.06
CA ILE A 103 1.69 4.59 14.48
C ILE A 103 1.49 3.55 15.58
N ALA A 104 0.39 2.82 15.52
CA ALA A 104 0.13 1.69 16.40
C ALA A 104 0.76 0.41 15.84
N ILE A 105 1.61 -0.24 16.63
CA ILE A 105 2.42 -1.38 16.22
C ILE A 105 1.82 -2.69 16.72
N ASN A 106 1.59 -3.64 15.81
CA ASN A 106 1.36 -5.03 16.17
C ASN A 106 2.71 -5.77 16.21
N VAL A 107 3.17 -6.12 17.40
CA VAL A 107 4.49 -6.76 17.60
C VAL A 107 4.57 -8.15 16.96
N GLY A 108 3.47 -8.89 16.94
CA GLY A 108 3.41 -10.25 16.39
C GLY A 108 3.18 -10.31 14.88
N ASN A 109 2.67 -9.23 14.28
CA ASN A 109 2.45 -9.10 12.84
C ASN A 109 2.65 -7.63 12.40
N PRO A 110 3.88 -7.21 12.14
CA PRO A 110 4.20 -5.81 11.81
C PRO A 110 3.48 -5.26 10.57
N THR A 111 2.97 -6.13 9.67
CA THR A 111 2.17 -5.72 8.51
C THR A 111 0.87 -5.03 8.90
N LEU A 112 0.32 -5.32 10.09
CA LEU A 112 -0.94 -4.78 10.59
C LEU A 112 -0.75 -3.50 11.43
N SER A 113 0.41 -2.84 11.33
CA SER A 113 0.66 -1.59 12.04
C SER A 113 0.03 -0.43 11.26
N THR A 114 -0.67 0.47 11.97
CA THR A 114 -1.51 1.48 11.31
C THR A 114 -1.49 2.83 12.03
N LEU A 115 -1.67 3.90 11.25
CA LEU A 115 -1.95 5.27 11.74
C LEU A 115 -3.47 5.48 11.95
N ALA A 116 -4.33 4.66 11.35
CA ALA A 116 -5.77 4.83 11.33
C ALA A 116 -6.43 4.43 12.66
N THR A 117 -6.62 5.39 13.57
CA THR A 117 -7.20 5.16 14.90
C THR A 117 -8.62 4.60 14.83
N GLU A 118 -9.48 5.14 13.96
CA GLU A 118 -10.85 4.67 13.81
C GLU A 118 -10.92 3.28 13.17
N TRP A 119 -10.12 3.02 12.14
CA TRP A 119 -9.98 1.70 11.54
C TRP A 119 -9.61 0.65 12.61
N ARG A 120 -8.61 0.94 13.43
CA ARG A 120 -8.15 0.08 14.53
C ARG A 120 -9.26 -0.25 15.54
N ARG A 121 -10.15 0.72 15.85
CA ARG A 121 -11.28 0.54 16.79
C ARG A 121 -12.37 -0.37 16.24
N HIS A 122 -12.54 -0.44 14.92
CA HIS A 122 -13.69 -1.06 14.28
C HIS A 122 -13.34 -2.34 13.52
N VAL A 123 -12.14 -2.47 12.95
CA VAL A 123 -11.76 -3.59 12.08
C VAL A 123 -11.96 -4.95 12.75
N GLY A 124 -11.56 -5.11 14.02
CA GLY A 124 -11.73 -6.36 14.75
C GLY A 124 -13.19 -6.75 15.06
N LYS A 125 -14.13 -5.79 15.01
CA LYS A 125 -15.57 -6.03 15.17
C LYS A 125 -16.23 -6.40 13.84
N ARG A 126 -15.71 -5.87 12.74
CA ARG A 126 -16.29 -6.00 11.39
C ARG A 126 -15.63 -7.07 10.54
N ASN A 127 -14.40 -7.48 10.89
CA ASN A 127 -13.64 -8.49 10.15
C ASN A 127 -13.07 -9.55 11.11
N ALA A 128 -13.50 -10.81 10.92
CA ALA A 128 -13.10 -11.95 11.76
C ALA A 128 -11.57 -12.17 11.77
N GLY A 129 -10.87 -11.87 10.69
CA GLY A 129 -9.41 -11.99 10.60
C GLY A 129 -8.66 -11.07 11.56
N PHE A 130 -9.29 -9.97 11.99
CA PHE A 130 -8.69 -8.96 12.87
C PHE A 130 -9.16 -9.05 14.33
N GLN A 131 -10.06 -9.94 14.70
CA GLN A 131 -10.62 -10.06 16.06
C GLN A 131 -9.57 -10.27 17.14
N ARG A 132 -8.46 -10.95 16.82
CA ARG A 132 -7.37 -11.26 17.75
C ARG A 132 -6.16 -10.33 17.61
N VAL A 133 -6.23 -9.37 16.70
CA VAL A 133 -5.15 -8.39 16.51
C VAL A 133 -5.08 -7.47 17.73
N ARG A 134 -3.87 -7.24 18.22
CA ARG A 134 -3.57 -6.30 19.31
C ARG A 134 -2.45 -5.38 18.85
N TRP A 135 -2.58 -4.12 19.18
CA TRP A 135 -1.54 -3.11 18.97
C TRP A 135 -0.94 -2.81 20.34
N GLU A 136 0.20 -3.44 20.61
CA GLU A 136 0.81 -3.45 21.94
C GLU A 136 1.70 -2.22 22.18
N GLU A 137 2.18 -1.60 21.11
CA GLU A 137 3.12 -0.48 21.18
C GLU A 137 2.66 0.66 20.27
N THR A 138 3.17 1.87 20.55
CA THR A 138 3.03 3.03 19.69
C THR A 138 4.41 3.61 19.39
N LEU A 139 4.55 4.21 18.21
CA LEU A 139 5.78 4.86 17.77
C LEU A 139 5.45 6.20 17.15
N GLN A 140 6.15 7.26 17.60
CA GLN A 140 6.11 8.56 16.93
C GLN A 140 6.93 8.48 15.63
N VAL A 141 6.31 8.87 14.53
CA VAL A 141 6.92 8.86 13.19
C VAL A 141 6.77 10.24 12.55
N GLU A 142 7.76 10.63 11.79
CA GLU A 142 7.67 11.80 10.93
C GLU A 142 6.77 11.49 9.72
N MET A 143 5.99 12.46 9.28
CA MET A 143 5.01 12.33 8.20
C MET A 143 5.25 13.38 7.13
N THR A 144 5.19 12.94 5.87
CA THR A 144 5.24 13.76 4.65
C THR A 144 3.96 13.61 3.84
N THR A 145 3.87 14.28 2.69
CA THR A 145 2.74 14.16 1.74
C THR A 145 3.20 13.59 0.41
N LEU A 146 2.26 13.08 -0.41
CA LEU A 146 2.57 12.67 -1.78
C LEU A 146 3.05 13.85 -2.62
N ASP A 147 2.47 15.04 -2.45
CA ASP A 147 2.91 16.25 -3.15
C ASP A 147 4.37 16.60 -2.85
N ALA A 148 4.79 16.55 -1.58
CA ALA A 148 6.19 16.81 -1.19
C ALA A 148 7.16 15.76 -1.76
N LEU A 149 6.70 14.50 -1.89
CA LEU A 149 7.50 13.46 -2.56
C LEU A 149 7.63 13.73 -4.06
N ILE A 150 6.55 14.15 -4.72
CA ILE A 150 6.54 14.52 -6.14
C ILE A 150 7.45 15.72 -6.39
N GLU A 151 7.37 16.76 -5.56
CA GLU A 151 8.26 17.93 -5.64
C GLU A 151 9.73 17.53 -5.53
N ARG A 152 10.05 16.59 -4.65
CA ARG A 152 11.44 16.18 -4.37
C ARG A 152 12.00 15.19 -5.40
N PHE A 153 11.22 14.25 -5.87
CA PHE A 153 11.71 13.10 -6.65
C PHE A 153 11.18 13.06 -8.08
N GLY A 154 10.18 13.87 -8.41
CA GLY A 154 9.47 13.87 -9.69
C GLY A 154 8.18 13.08 -9.66
N GLU A 155 7.38 13.24 -10.73
CA GLU A 155 6.07 12.62 -10.87
C GLU A 155 6.20 11.08 -11.02
N PRO A 156 5.53 10.28 -10.15
CA PRO A 156 5.54 8.84 -10.28
C PRO A 156 4.62 8.36 -11.41
N ARG A 157 5.07 7.37 -12.14
CA ARG A 157 4.24 6.65 -13.10
C ARG A 157 3.24 5.73 -12.41
N PHE A 158 3.61 5.20 -11.24
CA PHE A 158 2.77 4.33 -10.44
C PHE A 158 3.00 4.58 -8.93
N ILE A 159 1.91 4.63 -8.16
CA ILE A 159 1.93 4.69 -6.70
C ILE A 159 1.23 3.45 -6.14
N LYS A 160 1.91 2.66 -5.30
CA LYS A 160 1.27 1.68 -4.44
C LYS A 160 1.05 2.28 -3.05
N ILE A 161 -0.18 2.18 -2.54
CA ILE A 161 -0.54 2.62 -1.19
C ILE A 161 -1.08 1.41 -0.42
N ASP A 162 -0.42 1.05 0.70
CA ASP A 162 -0.76 -0.09 1.55
C ASP A 162 -0.36 0.27 2.99
N VAL A 163 -1.24 0.94 3.69
CA VAL A 163 -0.97 1.59 4.99
C VAL A 163 -2.02 1.21 6.06
N GLU A 164 -2.71 0.09 5.82
CA GLU A 164 -3.60 -0.56 6.77
C GLU A 164 -4.70 0.40 7.31
N GLY A 165 -5.49 0.92 6.36
CA GLY A 165 -6.67 1.73 6.64
C GLY A 165 -6.44 3.25 6.72
N PHE A 166 -5.27 3.75 6.30
CA PHE A 166 -4.94 5.18 6.22
C PHE A 166 -4.77 5.67 4.76
N GLU A 167 -5.27 4.89 3.80
CA GLU A 167 -5.09 5.12 2.36
C GLU A 167 -5.77 6.43 1.90
N ALA A 168 -6.96 6.73 2.42
CA ALA A 168 -7.69 7.95 2.07
C ALA A 168 -6.93 9.21 2.53
N GLU A 169 -6.36 9.20 3.73
CA GLU A 169 -5.54 10.28 4.26
C GLU A 169 -4.23 10.46 3.47
N VAL A 170 -3.63 9.36 3.00
CA VAL A 170 -2.48 9.44 2.08
C VAL A 170 -2.88 10.15 0.79
N LEU A 171 -4.03 9.79 0.20
CA LEU A 171 -4.55 10.41 -1.04
C LEU A 171 -4.94 11.87 -0.86
N GLN A 172 -5.37 12.31 0.32
CA GLN A 172 -5.61 13.74 0.61
C GLN A 172 -4.34 14.59 0.50
N GLY A 173 -3.17 13.98 0.69
CA GLY A 173 -1.86 14.63 0.50
C GLY A 173 -1.40 14.69 -0.97
N LEU A 174 -2.28 14.42 -1.94
CA LEU A 174 -2.03 14.47 -3.38
C LEU A 174 -2.96 15.50 -4.03
N SER A 175 -2.40 16.52 -4.68
CA SER A 175 -3.17 17.59 -5.35
C SER A 175 -3.26 17.43 -6.87
N CYS A 176 -2.39 16.65 -7.49
CA CYS A 176 -2.30 16.47 -8.93
C CYS A 176 -2.61 15.03 -9.35
N PRO A 177 -3.23 14.80 -10.53
CA PRO A 177 -3.46 13.46 -11.02
C PRO A 177 -2.13 12.76 -11.34
N VAL A 178 -2.05 11.46 -11.05
CA VAL A 178 -0.95 10.57 -11.43
C VAL A 178 -1.43 9.54 -12.46
N ALA A 179 -0.51 8.94 -13.20
CA ALA A 179 -0.89 8.05 -14.31
C ALA A 179 -1.64 6.80 -13.83
N ALA A 180 -1.19 6.17 -12.74
CA ALA A 180 -1.86 5.03 -12.13
C ALA A 180 -1.47 4.87 -10.65
N LEU A 181 -2.36 4.26 -9.88
CA LEU A 181 -2.11 3.92 -8.49
C LEU A 181 -2.86 2.65 -8.06
N SER A 182 -2.47 2.07 -6.93
CA SER A 182 -3.25 1.03 -6.24
C SER A 182 -3.33 1.31 -4.75
N MET A 183 -4.45 0.88 -4.14
CA MET A 183 -4.74 1.01 -2.73
C MET A 183 -5.40 -0.27 -2.21
N GLU A 184 -5.13 -0.64 -0.95
CA GLU A 184 -5.74 -1.81 -0.34
C GLU A 184 -7.22 -1.58 -0.02
N PHE A 185 -8.02 -2.65 -0.08
CA PHE A 185 -9.33 -2.72 0.54
C PHE A 185 -9.47 -3.93 1.46
N VAL A 186 -10.21 -3.77 2.56
CA VAL A 186 -10.45 -4.81 3.56
C VAL A 186 -11.94 -4.95 3.83
N ALA A 187 -12.45 -6.18 3.79
CA ALA A 187 -13.85 -6.45 4.10
C ALA A 187 -14.24 -5.93 5.49
N GLY A 188 -15.42 -5.35 5.59
CA GLY A 188 -15.92 -4.70 6.81
C GLY A 188 -15.42 -3.26 7.03
N MET A 189 -14.48 -2.79 6.17
CA MET A 189 -13.94 -1.43 6.18
C MET A 189 -14.00 -0.77 4.80
N LEU A 190 -15.00 -1.14 3.99
CA LEU A 190 -15.20 -0.61 2.64
C LEU A 190 -15.54 0.89 2.62
N ASP A 191 -15.95 1.45 3.75
CA ASP A 191 -16.07 2.90 3.98
C ASP A 191 -14.75 3.64 3.72
N VAL A 192 -13.60 3.09 4.15
CA VAL A 192 -12.27 3.63 3.82
C VAL A 192 -12.04 3.58 2.31
N THR A 193 -12.36 2.47 1.66
CA THR A 193 -12.18 2.31 0.21
C THR A 193 -13.08 3.28 -0.58
N HIS A 194 -14.32 3.52 -0.13
CA HIS A 194 -15.19 4.55 -0.71
C HIS A 194 -14.59 5.95 -0.58
N ALA A 195 -13.99 6.27 0.58
CA ALA A 195 -13.26 7.54 0.74
C ALA A 195 -12.07 7.64 -0.23
N CYS A 196 -11.31 6.55 -0.43
CA CYS A 196 -10.24 6.52 -1.42
C CYS A 196 -10.75 6.77 -2.84
N LEU A 197 -11.89 6.15 -3.26
CA LEU A 197 -12.48 6.42 -4.58
C LEU A 197 -12.85 7.89 -4.74
N ALA A 198 -13.41 8.52 -3.69
CA ALA A 198 -13.75 9.94 -3.72
C ALA A 198 -12.51 10.82 -3.93
N GLU A 199 -11.40 10.52 -3.23
CA GLU A 199 -10.14 11.24 -3.40
C GLU A 199 -9.54 11.03 -4.80
N VAL A 200 -9.55 9.80 -5.34
CA VAL A 200 -9.06 9.54 -6.71
C VAL A 200 -9.92 10.29 -7.74
N ASN A 201 -11.24 10.30 -7.58
CA ASN A 201 -12.16 11.01 -8.47
C ASN A 201 -11.98 12.54 -8.40
N ARG A 202 -11.58 13.08 -7.24
CA ARG A 202 -11.23 14.51 -7.10
C ARG A 202 -10.01 14.88 -7.95
N LEU A 203 -9.08 13.95 -8.15
CA LEU A 203 -7.84 14.19 -8.91
C LEU A 203 -8.06 14.18 -10.42
N GLY A 204 -9.07 13.49 -10.95
CA GLY A 204 -9.31 13.45 -12.38
C GLY A 204 -10.21 12.30 -12.86
N ASP A 205 -10.20 12.04 -14.16
CA ASP A 205 -10.95 10.94 -14.75
C ASP A 205 -10.12 9.65 -14.71
N TYR A 206 -10.59 8.67 -13.92
CA TYR A 206 -9.95 7.39 -13.73
C TYR A 206 -10.88 6.22 -14.08
N ARG A 207 -10.28 5.09 -14.41
CA ARG A 207 -10.94 3.79 -14.54
C ARG A 207 -10.34 2.84 -13.51
N PHE A 208 -11.16 1.91 -13.04
CA PHE A 208 -10.84 1.09 -11.89
C PHE A 208 -10.87 -0.39 -12.22
N ASN A 209 -10.03 -1.17 -11.56
CA ASN A 209 -10.08 -2.62 -11.54
C ASN A 209 -9.70 -3.12 -10.13
N ALA A 210 -9.92 -4.38 -9.85
CA ALA A 210 -9.60 -4.96 -8.55
C ALA A 210 -8.80 -6.25 -8.68
N ILE A 211 -8.04 -6.56 -7.64
CA ILE A 211 -7.36 -7.85 -7.46
C ILE A 211 -7.78 -8.40 -6.10
N ALA A 212 -8.23 -9.65 -6.07
CA ALA A 212 -8.63 -10.33 -4.84
C ALA A 212 -7.40 -10.81 -4.06
N GLY A 213 -7.24 -10.39 -2.82
CA GLY A 213 -6.16 -10.80 -1.92
C GLY A 213 -4.79 -10.76 -2.59
N GLU A 214 -4.04 -11.83 -2.45
CA GLU A 214 -2.70 -11.97 -3.02
C GLU A 214 -2.69 -12.55 -4.46
N GLN A 215 -3.81 -12.52 -5.17
CA GLN A 215 -3.87 -12.88 -6.59
C GLN A 215 -3.07 -11.88 -7.43
N ARG A 216 -2.85 -12.21 -8.71
CA ARG A 216 -2.07 -11.37 -9.63
C ARG A 216 -2.81 -11.23 -10.96
N GLN A 217 -4.12 -11.27 -10.90
CA GLN A 217 -5.02 -11.17 -12.05
C GLN A 217 -6.13 -10.19 -11.72
N PHE A 218 -6.38 -9.27 -12.64
CA PHE A 218 -7.48 -8.33 -12.55
C PHE A 218 -8.81 -9.08 -12.58
N ARG A 219 -9.73 -8.57 -11.76
CA ARG A 219 -11.07 -9.14 -11.57
C ARG A 219 -11.96 -8.92 -12.77
N PHE A 220 -11.89 -7.74 -13.36
CA PHE A 220 -12.74 -7.31 -14.45
C PHE A 220 -11.96 -7.32 -15.76
N ALA A 221 -12.58 -7.88 -16.83
CA ALA A 221 -12.00 -7.87 -18.16
C ALA A 221 -11.93 -6.44 -18.74
N THR A 222 -12.93 -5.61 -18.41
CA THR A 222 -12.98 -4.19 -18.76
C THR A 222 -12.84 -3.38 -17.48
N TRP A 223 -12.07 -2.30 -17.53
CA TRP A 223 -11.91 -1.39 -16.41
C TRP A 223 -13.22 -0.61 -16.17
N LEU A 224 -13.62 -0.54 -14.91
CA LEU A 224 -14.89 0.02 -14.46
C LEU A 224 -14.83 1.55 -14.38
N THR A 225 -15.98 2.20 -14.55
CA THR A 225 -16.15 3.60 -14.17
C THR A 225 -16.12 3.78 -12.65
N PRO A 226 -15.99 5.03 -12.15
CA PRO A 226 -16.11 5.29 -10.72
C PRO A 226 -17.42 4.78 -10.11
N GLU A 227 -18.53 4.95 -10.80
CA GLU A 227 -19.87 4.55 -10.36
C GLU A 227 -20.01 3.02 -10.29
N GLU A 228 -19.51 2.31 -11.29
CA GLU A 228 -19.51 0.84 -11.32
C GLU A 228 -18.64 0.26 -10.19
N MET A 229 -17.45 0.84 -9.95
CA MET A 229 -16.58 0.42 -8.85
C MET A 229 -17.24 0.72 -7.48
N ALA A 230 -17.86 1.88 -7.32
CA ALA A 230 -18.58 2.24 -6.10
C ALA A 230 -19.76 1.28 -5.85
N SER A 231 -20.50 0.90 -6.90
CA SER A 231 -21.58 -0.07 -6.80
C SER A 231 -21.08 -1.46 -6.38
N TRP A 232 -19.99 -1.94 -6.99
CA TRP A 232 -19.38 -3.22 -6.64
C TRP A 232 -18.93 -3.25 -5.16
N LEU A 233 -18.34 -2.16 -4.65
CA LEU A 233 -17.99 -2.04 -3.23
C LEU A 233 -19.23 -2.01 -2.34
N ALA A 234 -20.27 -1.25 -2.72
CA ALA A 234 -21.52 -1.15 -1.95
C ALA A 234 -22.26 -2.51 -1.86
N GLU A 235 -22.13 -3.36 -2.87
CA GLU A 235 -22.62 -4.74 -2.89
C GLU A 235 -21.73 -5.69 -2.06
N GLY A 236 -20.66 -5.18 -1.42
CA GLY A 236 -19.80 -5.96 -0.53
C GLY A 236 -18.60 -6.60 -1.22
N ALA A 237 -18.16 -6.09 -2.39
CA ALA A 237 -16.97 -6.55 -3.09
C ALA A 237 -16.93 -8.09 -3.26
N GLU A 238 -18.06 -8.71 -3.60
CA GLU A 238 -18.24 -10.16 -3.73
C GLU A 238 -17.81 -10.96 -2.48
N GLN A 239 -17.89 -10.35 -1.30
CA GLN A 239 -17.47 -10.91 -0.01
C GLN A 239 -15.98 -11.29 0.05
N LEU A 240 -15.14 -10.68 -0.78
CA LEU A 240 -13.70 -10.84 -0.71
C LEU A 240 -13.18 -10.32 0.63
N ALA A 241 -12.29 -11.06 1.28
CA ALA A 241 -11.74 -10.68 2.59
C ALA A 241 -10.87 -9.43 2.52
N SER A 242 -10.09 -9.29 1.45
CA SER A 242 -9.27 -8.11 1.13
C SER A 242 -8.78 -8.16 -0.32
N GLY A 243 -8.16 -7.11 -0.77
CA GLY A 243 -7.52 -7.03 -2.07
C GLY A 243 -6.99 -5.63 -2.36
N ASP A 244 -6.59 -5.41 -3.61
CA ASP A 244 -6.13 -4.10 -4.09
C ASP A 244 -7.11 -3.55 -5.14
N ILE A 245 -7.51 -2.28 -5.02
CA ILE A 245 -8.13 -1.50 -6.09
C ILE A 245 -7.01 -0.83 -6.87
N TYR A 246 -7.06 -0.94 -8.18
CA TYR A 246 -6.19 -0.24 -9.13
C TYR A 246 -6.97 0.87 -9.80
N ALA A 247 -6.37 2.04 -9.90
CA ALA A 247 -6.92 3.17 -10.64
C ALA A 247 -5.93 3.60 -11.72
N CYS A 248 -6.40 3.71 -12.96
CA CYS A 248 -5.66 4.25 -14.09
C CYS A 248 -6.37 5.48 -14.61
N ARG A 249 -5.61 6.55 -14.90
CA ARG A 249 -6.15 7.71 -15.60
C ARG A 249 -6.72 7.27 -16.95
N SER A 250 -7.84 7.82 -17.39
CA SER A 250 -8.59 7.36 -18.58
C SER A 250 -7.79 7.42 -19.89
N ASP A 251 -6.76 8.26 -19.96
CA ASP A 251 -5.80 8.34 -21.08
C ASP A 251 -4.59 7.39 -20.96
N HIS A 252 -4.58 6.53 -19.94
CA HIS A 252 -3.46 5.60 -19.74
C HIS A 252 -3.40 4.56 -20.86
N PRO A 253 -2.20 4.24 -21.43
CA PRO A 253 -2.07 3.31 -22.55
C PRO A 253 -2.67 1.92 -22.32
N LEU A 254 -2.70 1.45 -21.07
CA LEU A 254 -3.33 0.19 -20.67
C LEU A 254 -4.84 0.15 -20.97
N LEU A 255 -5.52 1.29 -21.06
CA LEU A 255 -6.97 1.39 -21.31
C LEU A 255 -7.29 1.61 -22.79
N THR A 256 -6.31 2.00 -23.59
CA THR A 256 -6.47 2.38 -25.01
C THR A 256 -5.93 1.34 -25.99
N SER A 257 -5.37 0.22 -25.47
CA SER A 257 -4.78 -0.88 -26.25
C SER A 257 -5.78 -2.10 -26.39
#